data_227448f2ce647de8d1c3f4e7dbec607b
#
_entry.id   227448f2ce647de8d1c3f4e7dbec607b
#
_cell.length_a   1.000
_cell.length_b   1.000
_cell.length_c   1.000
_cell.angle_alpha   90.00
_cell.angle_beta   90.00
_cell.angle_gamma   90.00
#
_symmetry.space_group_name_H-M   'P 1'
#
loop_
_entity.id
_entity.type
_entity.pdbx_description
1 polymer ?
#
loop_
_entity_poly.entity_id
_entity_poly.type
_entity_poly.pdbx_seq_one_letter_code
_entity_poly.pdbx_strand_id
1 'polypeptide(L)'
;GIIIDLRSNGGGIVSEATGIADLFLKKDETILITKSKIANEQLTVSKNDAIITDIPVVILVNEGTASASEILAGALKDKYPNTTIVGMQTYGKGVIQTLYSLSDGSGLKITTEEYYTPNHNKINKEGITPDVEVDLTKNAEGKYETEFDKDAQVKKAIETIKTKIK
;
A
#
# COMPACT_ATOMS: atom_id res chain seq x y z
N GLY A 1 -12.52 5.97 13.33
CA GLY A 1 -11.99 5.39 12.10
C GLY A 1 -10.93 6.27 11.46
N ILE A 2 -10.10 5.67 10.64
CA ILE A 2 -9.00 6.34 9.94
C ILE A 2 -9.19 6.14 8.43
N ILE A 3 -9.02 7.21 7.64
CA ILE A 3 -8.89 7.13 6.18
C ILE A 3 -7.45 7.48 5.82
N ILE A 4 -6.77 6.58 5.10
CA ILE A 4 -5.44 6.79 4.56
C ILE A 4 -5.58 6.96 3.05
N ASP A 5 -5.32 8.14 2.52
CA ASP A 5 -5.40 8.40 1.08
C ASP A 5 -4.03 8.18 0.43
N LEU A 6 -3.90 7.09 -0.31
CA LEU A 6 -2.71 6.72 -1.08
C LEU A 6 -2.90 6.90 -2.59
N ARG A 7 -3.99 7.53 -3.01
CA ARG A 7 -4.24 7.79 -4.43
C ARG A 7 -3.13 8.66 -5.02
N SER A 8 -2.68 8.28 -6.20
CA SER A 8 -1.58 8.95 -6.92
C SER A 8 -0.27 9.08 -6.11
N ASN A 9 -0.12 8.29 -5.05
CA ASN A 9 1.12 8.18 -4.29
C ASN A 9 1.98 7.06 -4.88
N GLY A 10 3.00 7.43 -5.66
CA GLY A 10 3.94 6.50 -6.29
C GLY A 10 4.88 5.76 -5.33
N GLY A 11 4.69 5.93 -4.04
CA GLY A 11 5.55 5.35 -3.00
C GLY A 11 6.75 6.24 -2.67
N GLY A 12 7.75 5.63 -2.07
CA GLY A 12 8.96 6.32 -1.60
C GLY A 12 9.85 5.36 -0.82
N ILE A 13 10.16 5.70 0.40
CA ILE A 13 11.06 4.95 1.27
C ILE A 13 10.32 3.77 1.89
N VAL A 14 10.82 2.55 1.68
CA VAL A 14 10.20 1.31 2.17
C VAL A 14 10.14 1.27 3.70
N SER A 15 11.17 1.76 4.40
CA SER A 15 11.18 1.81 5.87
C SER A 15 10.07 2.66 6.46
N GLU A 16 9.63 3.70 5.76
CA GLU A 16 8.50 4.53 6.20
C GLU A 16 7.17 3.76 6.10
N ALA A 17 6.96 3.07 4.98
CA ALA A 17 5.77 2.23 4.82
C ALA A 17 5.70 1.10 5.86
N THR A 18 6.83 0.43 6.11
CA THR A 18 6.89 -0.62 7.14
C THR A 18 6.76 -0.06 8.55
N GLY A 19 7.29 1.14 8.81
CA GLY A 19 7.12 1.85 10.08
C GLY A 19 5.67 2.26 10.35
N ILE A 20 4.93 2.67 9.32
CA ILE A 20 3.49 2.95 9.45
C ILE A 20 2.72 1.64 9.70
N ALA A 21 3.03 0.56 8.96
CA ALA A 21 2.39 -0.74 9.18
C ALA A 21 2.62 -1.28 10.59
N ASP A 22 3.82 -1.06 11.17
CA ASP A 22 4.19 -1.45 12.54
C ASP A 22 3.27 -0.84 13.62
N LEU A 23 2.62 0.30 13.35
CA LEU A 23 1.66 0.90 14.26
C LEU A 23 0.36 0.09 14.41
N PHE A 24 0.02 -0.73 13.43
CA PHE A 24 -1.22 -1.49 13.33
C PHE A 24 -1.05 -2.98 13.59
N LEU A 25 0.15 -3.52 13.35
CA LEU A 25 0.41 -4.95 13.38
C LEU A 25 1.03 -5.37 14.72
N LYS A 26 0.71 -6.57 15.16
CA LYS A 26 1.31 -7.12 16.38
C LYS A 26 2.78 -7.42 16.14
N LYS A 27 3.57 -7.35 17.20
CA LYS A 27 4.97 -7.72 17.16
C LYS A 27 5.15 -9.11 16.50
N ASP A 28 6.20 -9.20 15.67
CA ASP A 28 6.58 -10.38 14.89
C ASP A 28 5.62 -10.75 13.75
N GLU A 29 4.54 -10.02 13.52
CA GLU A 29 3.72 -10.19 12.32
C GLU A 29 4.45 -9.71 11.06
N THR A 30 4.35 -10.49 9.99
CA THR A 30 4.99 -10.15 8.71
C THR A 30 4.33 -8.92 8.09
N ILE A 31 5.15 -7.95 7.68
CA ILE A 31 4.75 -6.75 6.95
C ILE A 31 5.00 -6.91 5.45
N LEU A 32 6.14 -7.51 5.11
CA LEU A 32 6.65 -7.57 3.74
C LEU A 32 7.46 -8.85 3.56
N ILE A 33 7.31 -9.46 2.40
CA ILE A 33 8.12 -10.59 1.95
C ILE A 33 8.92 -10.16 0.73
N THR A 34 10.24 -10.37 0.74
CA THR A 34 11.09 -10.15 -0.43
C THR A 34 11.71 -11.45 -0.92
N LYS A 35 11.82 -11.58 -2.23
CA LYS A 35 12.44 -12.73 -2.90
C LYS A 35 13.42 -12.26 -3.96
N SER A 36 14.62 -12.82 -3.96
CA SER A 36 15.59 -12.64 -5.02
C SER A 36 15.78 -13.94 -5.81
N LYS A 37 16.48 -13.86 -6.96
CA LYS A 37 16.82 -15.05 -7.75
C LYS A 37 17.91 -15.91 -7.11
N ILE A 38 18.66 -15.36 -6.19
CA ILE A 38 19.90 -15.94 -5.64
C ILE A 38 19.89 -16.14 -4.13
N ALA A 39 18.86 -15.65 -3.43
CA ALA A 39 18.73 -15.78 -1.98
C ALA A 39 17.36 -16.32 -1.59
N ASN A 40 17.30 -16.92 -0.40
CA ASN A 40 16.05 -17.34 0.20
C ASN A 40 15.14 -16.12 0.45
N GLU A 41 13.86 -16.41 0.59
CA GLU A 41 12.84 -15.46 1.01
C GLU A 41 13.23 -14.76 2.31
N GLN A 42 13.06 -13.44 2.37
CA GLN A 42 13.30 -12.65 3.57
C GLN A 42 11.99 -12.01 4.03
N LEU A 43 11.79 -12.01 5.34
CA LEU A 43 10.62 -11.44 5.99
C LEU A 43 11.01 -10.14 6.69
N THR A 44 10.27 -9.08 6.43
CA THR A 44 10.27 -7.89 7.28
C THR A 44 9.08 -8.00 8.21
N VAL A 45 9.32 -7.98 9.51
CA VAL A 45 8.28 -8.15 10.54
C VAL A 45 8.10 -6.87 11.35
N SER A 46 6.95 -6.74 11.98
CA SER A 46 6.66 -5.71 12.97
C SER A 46 7.59 -5.86 14.17
N LYS A 47 8.14 -4.74 14.66
CA LYS A 47 9.12 -4.72 15.76
C LYS A 47 8.48 -4.44 17.10
N ASN A 48 7.35 -3.77 17.10
CA ASN A 48 6.64 -3.31 18.29
C ASN A 48 5.24 -3.91 18.37
N ASP A 49 4.64 -3.83 19.55
CA ASP A 49 3.22 -4.13 19.68
C ASP A 49 2.39 -3.00 19.05
N ALA A 50 1.29 -3.38 18.42
CA ALA A 50 0.39 -2.44 17.77
C ALA A 50 -0.11 -1.36 18.75
N ILE A 51 0.00 -0.09 18.33
CA ILE A 51 -0.59 1.04 19.07
C ILE A 51 -2.02 1.34 18.59
N ILE A 52 -2.31 1.01 17.34
CA ILE A 52 -3.64 1.20 16.73
C ILE A 52 -4.30 -0.17 16.66
N THR A 53 -5.26 -0.41 17.55
CA THR A 53 -6.03 -1.65 17.63
C THR A 53 -7.52 -1.34 17.49
N ASP A 54 -8.27 -2.26 16.89
CA ASP A 54 -9.74 -2.23 16.82
C ASP A 54 -10.38 -0.99 16.13
N ILE A 55 -9.57 -0.13 15.51
CA ILE A 55 -10.03 1.05 14.79
C ILE A 55 -10.27 0.69 13.32
N PRO A 56 -11.47 0.93 12.76
CA PRO A 56 -11.70 0.77 11.33
C PRO A 56 -10.78 1.66 10.49
N VAL A 57 -10.13 1.07 9.49
CA VAL A 57 -9.24 1.74 8.56
C VAL A 57 -9.77 1.57 7.14
N VAL A 58 -9.86 2.65 6.40
CA VAL A 58 -10.07 2.61 4.95
C VAL A 58 -8.85 3.18 4.26
N ILE A 59 -8.33 2.46 3.27
CA ILE A 59 -7.23 2.93 2.43
C ILE A 59 -7.79 3.23 1.05
N LEU A 60 -7.65 4.49 0.60
CA LEU A 60 -7.99 4.90 -0.75
C LEU A 60 -6.82 4.66 -1.68
N VAL A 61 -7.08 3.98 -2.80
CA VAL A 61 -6.06 3.64 -3.81
C VAL A 61 -6.56 3.90 -5.22
N ASN A 62 -5.62 4.12 -6.14
CA ASN A 62 -5.89 4.19 -7.57
C ASN A 62 -4.68 3.67 -8.39
N GLU A 63 -4.77 3.75 -9.70
CA GLU A 63 -3.72 3.33 -10.64
C GLU A 63 -2.38 4.07 -10.48
N GLY A 64 -2.36 5.21 -9.77
CA GLY A 64 -1.15 5.94 -9.40
C GLY A 64 -0.54 5.51 -8.06
N THR A 65 -1.22 4.64 -7.30
CA THR A 65 -0.69 4.07 -6.06
C THR A 65 0.34 2.99 -6.39
N ALA A 66 1.59 3.15 -5.94
CA ALA A 66 2.67 2.25 -6.36
C ALA A 66 3.74 2.02 -5.26
N SER A 67 4.50 0.92 -5.39
CA SER A 67 5.73 0.66 -4.60
C SER A 67 5.47 0.64 -3.08
N ALA A 68 6.13 1.50 -2.28
CA ALA A 68 5.98 1.56 -0.83
C ALA A 68 4.52 1.76 -0.37
N SER A 69 3.70 2.47 -1.17
CA SER A 69 2.27 2.61 -0.90
C SER A 69 1.52 1.28 -1.05
N GLU A 70 1.93 0.43 -2.00
CA GLU A 70 1.36 -0.91 -2.17
C GLU A 70 1.81 -1.87 -1.06
N ILE A 71 3.04 -1.68 -0.54
CA ILE A 71 3.52 -2.43 0.63
C ILE A 71 2.63 -2.14 1.84
N LEU A 72 2.38 -0.86 2.13
CA LEU A 72 1.52 -0.46 3.25
C LEU A 72 0.10 -0.98 3.08
N ALA A 73 -0.50 -0.75 1.91
CA ALA A 73 -1.86 -1.20 1.62
C ALA A 73 -1.99 -2.72 1.72
N GLY A 74 -1.05 -3.47 1.13
CA GLY A 74 -1.04 -4.93 1.16
C GLY A 74 -0.80 -5.50 2.56
N ALA A 75 0.10 -4.90 3.34
CA ALA A 75 0.36 -5.31 4.72
C ALA A 75 -0.89 -5.18 5.59
N LEU A 76 -1.55 -4.02 5.54
CA LEU A 76 -2.76 -3.77 6.32
C LEU A 76 -3.95 -4.59 5.82
N LYS A 77 -4.09 -4.78 4.52
CA LYS A 77 -5.13 -5.64 3.94
C LYS A 77 -5.02 -7.08 4.45
N ASP A 78 -3.80 -7.61 4.51
CA ASP A 78 -3.56 -9.01 4.85
C ASP A 78 -3.56 -9.29 6.37
N LYS A 79 -3.13 -8.32 7.19
CA LYS A 79 -2.85 -8.56 8.61
C LYS A 79 -3.70 -7.73 9.57
N TYR A 80 -4.29 -6.64 9.14
CA TYR A 80 -5.15 -5.84 10.00
C TYR A 80 -6.63 -6.03 9.63
N PRO A 81 -7.40 -6.83 10.39
CA PRO A 81 -8.75 -7.26 9.99
C PRO A 81 -9.76 -6.13 9.80
N ASN A 82 -9.49 -4.96 10.42
CA ASN A 82 -10.37 -3.80 10.31
C ASN A 82 -10.06 -2.91 9.10
N THR A 83 -9.17 -3.34 8.19
CA THR A 83 -8.86 -2.65 6.94
C THR A 83 -9.93 -2.91 5.88
N THR A 84 -10.16 -1.91 5.04
CA THR A 84 -10.89 -2.03 3.77
C THR A 84 -10.18 -1.17 2.73
N ILE A 85 -9.85 -1.75 1.59
CA ILE A 85 -9.28 -1.02 0.46
C ILE A 85 -10.41 -0.55 -0.44
N VAL A 86 -10.47 0.75 -0.73
CA VAL A 86 -11.50 1.37 -1.57
C VAL A 86 -10.83 2.12 -2.72
N GLY A 87 -11.35 1.98 -3.92
CA GLY A 87 -10.88 2.71 -5.09
C GLY A 87 -10.67 1.84 -6.30
N MET A 88 -9.52 1.97 -6.97
CA MET A 88 -9.20 1.26 -8.20
C MET A 88 -7.95 0.40 -8.01
N GLN A 89 -7.73 -0.57 -8.92
CA GLN A 89 -6.52 -1.39 -8.96
C GLN A 89 -5.27 -0.52 -8.91
N THR A 90 -4.28 -0.89 -8.08
CA THR A 90 -3.02 -0.16 -7.98
C THR A 90 -2.06 -0.49 -9.13
N TYR A 91 -0.96 0.24 -9.23
CA TYR A 91 -0.03 0.18 -10.36
C TYR A 91 0.67 -1.18 -10.53
N GLY A 92 1.00 -1.87 -9.45
CA GLY A 92 1.72 -3.14 -9.51
C GLY A 92 3.24 -3.00 -9.66
N LYS A 93 3.88 -2.10 -8.90
CA LYS A 93 5.33 -1.98 -8.86
C LYS A 93 5.91 -2.80 -7.70
N GLY A 94 5.97 -4.11 -7.86
CA GLY A 94 6.43 -5.07 -6.86
C GLY A 94 7.91 -5.44 -6.96
N VAL A 95 8.81 -4.49 -7.27
CA VAL A 95 10.25 -4.74 -7.42
C VAL A 95 11.10 -3.76 -6.62
N ILE A 96 12.20 -4.26 -6.08
CA ILE A 96 13.25 -3.47 -5.42
C ILE A 96 14.40 -3.29 -6.40
N GLN A 97 14.85 -2.04 -6.54
CA GLN A 97 15.97 -1.66 -7.38
C GLN A 97 17.10 -1.14 -6.52
N THR A 98 18.27 -1.73 -6.67
CA THR A 98 19.50 -1.31 -6.00
C THR A 98 20.34 -0.47 -6.94
N LEU A 99 20.86 0.64 -6.44
CA LEU A 99 21.77 1.52 -7.15
C LEU A 99 23.21 1.17 -6.75
N TYR A 100 24.03 0.79 -7.72
CA TYR A 100 25.45 0.54 -7.56
C TYR A 100 26.25 1.71 -8.14
N SER A 101 27.09 2.33 -7.32
CA SER A 101 28.04 3.34 -7.79
C SER A 101 29.22 2.67 -8.49
N LEU A 102 29.61 3.15 -9.66
CA LEU A 102 30.73 2.65 -10.43
C LEU A 102 31.97 3.53 -10.21
N SER A 103 33.17 2.98 -10.53
CA SER A 103 34.45 3.63 -10.27
C SER A 103 34.68 4.92 -11.08
N ASP A 104 33.94 5.10 -12.16
CA ASP A 104 33.98 6.30 -13.01
C ASP A 104 32.99 7.40 -12.56
N GLY A 105 32.29 7.19 -11.41
CA GLY A 105 31.28 8.11 -10.88
C GLY A 105 29.89 7.93 -11.47
N SER A 106 29.69 7.01 -12.42
CA SER A 106 28.38 6.64 -12.92
C SER A 106 27.65 5.70 -11.96
N GLY A 107 26.37 5.45 -12.22
CA GLY A 107 25.53 4.54 -11.40
C GLY A 107 24.83 3.50 -12.25
N LEU A 108 24.74 2.27 -11.73
CA LEU A 108 23.99 1.18 -12.32
C LEU A 108 22.81 0.81 -11.43
N LYS A 109 21.58 0.94 -11.94
CA LYS A 109 20.36 0.61 -11.24
C LYS A 109 19.83 -0.74 -11.74
N ILE A 110 19.80 -1.73 -10.84
CA ILE A 110 19.40 -3.10 -11.16
C ILE A 110 18.23 -3.51 -10.29
N THR A 111 17.25 -4.21 -10.87
CA THR A 111 16.22 -4.92 -10.11
C THR A 111 16.84 -6.15 -9.46
N THR A 112 16.84 -6.18 -8.13
CA THR A 112 17.48 -7.22 -7.33
C THR A 112 16.48 -8.17 -6.69
N GLU A 113 15.27 -7.68 -6.34
CA GLU A 113 14.27 -8.44 -5.61
C GLU A 113 12.87 -8.12 -6.11
N GLU A 114 11.95 -9.07 -5.90
CA GLU A 114 10.50 -8.86 -5.95
C GLU A 114 9.95 -8.88 -4.53
N TYR A 115 8.88 -8.12 -4.28
CA TYR A 115 8.19 -8.16 -3.00
C TYR A 115 6.74 -8.61 -3.14
N TYR A 116 6.26 -9.21 -2.07
CA TYR A 116 4.95 -9.84 -1.94
C TYR A 116 4.28 -9.34 -0.67
N THR A 117 2.96 -9.41 -0.64
CA THR A 117 2.22 -9.14 0.60
C THR A 117 2.48 -10.24 1.64
N PRO A 118 2.14 -10.02 2.92
CA PRO A 118 2.31 -11.04 3.97
C PRO A 118 1.64 -12.38 3.68
N ASN A 119 0.59 -12.40 2.89
CA ASN A 119 -0.10 -13.63 2.47
C ASN A 119 0.43 -14.18 1.13
N HIS A 120 1.65 -13.78 0.73
CA HIS A 120 2.33 -14.18 -0.50
C HIS A 120 1.62 -13.75 -1.81
N ASN A 121 0.71 -12.79 -1.76
CA ASN A 121 0.13 -12.24 -2.98
C ASN A 121 1.19 -11.44 -3.73
N LYS A 122 1.26 -11.68 -5.03
CA LYS A 122 2.21 -10.99 -5.90
C LYS A 122 1.75 -9.56 -6.15
N ILE A 123 2.64 -8.58 -5.99
CA ILE A 123 2.36 -7.19 -6.29
C ILE A 123 2.88 -6.82 -7.69
N ASN A 124 4.03 -7.37 -8.09
CA ASN A 124 4.66 -7.01 -9.36
C ASN A 124 3.78 -7.36 -10.56
N LYS A 125 3.37 -6.32 -11.31
CA LYS A 125 2.46 -6.37 -12.48
C LYS A 125 0.99 -6.72 -12.14
N GLU A 126 0.68 -6.99 -10.89
CA GLU A 126 -0.67 -7.35 -10.44
C GLU A 126 -1.28 -6.23 -9.59
N GLY A 127 -0.49 -5.61 -8.71
CA GLY A 127 -0.96 -4.57 -7.80
C GLY A 127 -1.83 -5.11 -6.66
N ILE A 128 -2.47 -4.17 -5.95
CA ILE A 128 -3.44 -4.46 -4.90
C ILE A 128 -4.84 -4.22 -5.47
N THR A 129 -5.67 -5.26 -5.44
CA THR A 129 -7.08 -5.15 -5.82
C THR A 129 -7.87 -4.56 -4.67
N PRO A 130 -8.69 -3.53 -4.89
CA PRO A 130 -9.55 -2.98 -3.85
C PRO A 130 -10.62 -3.99 -3.40
N ASP A 131 -11.08 -3.87 -2.15
CA ASP A 131 -12.20 -4.66 -1.62
C ASP A 131 -13.54 -4.05 -2.08
N VAL A 132 -13.55 -2.75 -2.31
CA VAL A 132 -14.68 -2.01 -2.85
C VAL A 132 -14.19 -1.17 -4.03
N GLU A 133 -14.55 -1.60 -5.23
CA GLU A 133 -14.18 -0.89 -6.45
C GLU A 133 -15.06 0.35 -6.63
N VAL A 134 -14.43 1.51 -6.80
CA VAL A 134 -15.08 2.80 -7.04
C VAL A 134 -14.21 3.60 -7.99
N ASP A 135 -14.78 3.95 -9.14
CA ASP A 135 -14.10 4.79 -10.12
C ASP A 135 -13.86 6.21 -9.61
N LEU A 136 -12.81 6.83 -10.16
CA LEU A 136 -12.55 8.25 -9.92
C LEU A 136 -13.64 9.10 -10.59
N THR A 137 -14.24 10.00 -9.82
CA THR A 137 -15.17 10.99 -10.37
C THR A 137 -14.38 12.00 -11.21
N LYS A 138 -14.93 12.32 -12.39
CA LYS A 138 -14.43 13.42 -13.23
C LYS A 138 -15.41 14.59 -13.14
N ASN A 139 -14.87 15.80 -13.06
CA ASN A 139 -15.64 17.04 -13.11
C ASN A 139 -16.12 17.35 -14.55
N ALA A 140 -16.86 18.42 -14.74
CA ALA A 140 -17.38 18.85 -16.04
C ALA A 140 -16.28 19.13 -17.08
N GLU A 141 -15.04 19.38 -16.66
CA GLU A 141 -13.88 19.61 -17.53
C GLU A 141 -13.13 18.30 -17.87
N GLY A 142 -13.61 17.15 -17.39
CA GLY A 142 -12.98 15.85 -17.57
C GLY A 142 -11.74 15.62 -16.68
N LYS A 143 -11.43 16.52 -15.75
CA LYS A 143 -10.38 16.36 -14.73
C LYS A 143 -10.93 15.58 -13.54
N TYR A 144 -10.03 14.91 -12.82
CA TYR A 144 -10.43 14.23 -11.59
C TYR A 144 -10.98 15.23 -10.57
N GLU A 145 -12.08 14.81 -9.94
CA GLU A 145 -12.72 15.60 -8.88
C GLU A 145 -11.80 15.66 -7.66
N THR A 146 -11.55 16.87 -7.16
CA THR A 146 -10.71 17.12 -5.99
C THR A 146 -11.49 17.70 -4.82
N GLU A 147 -12.74 18.09 -5.06
CA GLU A 147 -13.60 18.60 -3.99
C GLU A 147 -14.10 17.41 -3.14
N PHE A 148 -13.80 17.46 -1.85
CA PHE A 148 -14.10 16.41 -0.88
C PHE A 148 -15.57 15.94 -0.95
N ASP A 149 -16.50 16.89 -1.06
CA ASP A 149 -17.93 16.63 -1.07
C ASP A 149 -18.45 16.04 -2.41
N LYS A 150 -17.61 16.01 -3.43
CA LYS A 150 -17.96 15.48 -4.77
C LYS A 150 -17.24 14.19 -5.09
N ASP A 151 -16.15 13.88 -4.38
CA ASP A 151 -15.33 12.69 -4.60
C ASP A 151 -16.08 11.42 -4.17
N ALA A 152 -16.42 10.57 -5.14
CA ALA A 152 -17.15 9.32 -4.90
C ALA A 152 -16.36 8.32 -4.04
N GLN A 153 -15.03 8.26 -4.19
CA GLN A 153 -14.19 7.36 -3.40
C GLN A 153 -14.12 7.80 -1.95
N VAL A 154 -14.00 9.11 -1.69
CA VAL A 154 -14.02 9.67 -0.33
C VAL A 154 -15.37 9.43 0.33
N LYS A 155 -16.49 9.67 -0.38
CA LYS A 155 -17.83 9.36 0.12
C LYS A 155 -17.97 7.90 0.50
N LYS A 156 -17.48 7.00 -0.35
CA LYS A 156 -17.55 5.56 -0.10
C LYS A 156 -16.66 5.15 1.09
N ALA A 157 -15.49 5.76 1.25
CA ALA A 157 -14.64 5.54 2.41
C ALA A 157 -15.33 5.94 3.72
N ILE A 158 -15.95 7.11 3.75
CA ILE A 158 -16.71 7.60 4.91
C ILE A 158 -17.89 6.68 5.22
N GLU A 159 -18.66 6.27 4.21
CA GLU A 159 -19.76 5.31 4.36
C GLU A 159 -19.24 4.00 4.97
N THR A 160 -18.17 3.44 4.40
CA THR A 160 -17.57 2.18 4.86
C THR A 160 -17.11 2.26 6.32
N ILE A 161 -16.47 3.35 6.71
CA ILE A 161 -16.07 3.55 8.12
C ILE A 161 -17.29 3.62 9.03
N LYS A 162 -18.32 4.38 8.64
CA LYS A 162 -19.55 4.52 9.46
C LYS A 162 -20.26 3.20 9.70
N THR A 163 -20.22 2.25 8.76
CA THR A 163 -20.80 0.91 8.96
C THR A 163 -20.00 0.04 9.94
N LYS A 164 -18.72 0.34 10.15
CA LYS A 164 -17.81 -0.42 11.03
C LYS A 164 -17.65 0.19 12.42
N ILE A 165 -18.02 1.44 12.61
CA ILE A 165 -18.04 2.08 13.94
C ILE A 165 -19.29 1.63 14.66
N LYS A 166 -19.11 0.91 15.76
CA LYS A 166 -20.20 0.51 16.66
C LYS A 166 -20.48 1.61 17.69
#